data_7aa2785e291784f32074b7d2060f93e1
#
_entry.id   7aa2785e291784f32074b7d2060f93e1
#
_cell.length_a   1.000
_cell.length_b   1.000
_cell.length_c   1.000
_cell.angle_alpha   90.00
_cell.angle_beta   90.00
_cell.angle_gamma   90.00
#
_symmetry.space_group_name_H-M   'P 1'
#
loop_
_entity.id
_entity.type
_entity.pdbx_description
1 polymer ?
#
loop_
_entity_poly.entity_id
_entity_poly.type
_entity_poly.pdbx_seq_one_letter_code
_entity_poly.pdbx_strand_id
1 'polypeptide(L)' 'VQIKVIRGVLARKSPTEATASGAGFTPLVAGTYEVGSEIHSRLEVLREGKPTVYLPLEKLVEYQESGEIEVHR' A
#
# COMPACT_ATOMS: atom_id res chain seq x y z
N VAL A 1 14.02 -1.65 -0.87
CA VAL A 1 12.97 -2.19 0.03
C VAL A 1 11.80 -2.67 -0.80
N GLN A 2 11.33 -3.86 -0.50
CA GLN A 2 10.18 -4.45 -1.18
C GLN A 2 9.13 -4.87 -0.15
N ILE A 3 7.89 -4.92 -0.58
CA ILE A 3 6.84 -5.54 0.19
C ILE A 3 6.27 -6.71 -0.59
N LYS A 4 5.90 -7.75 0.13
CA LYS A 4 5.22 -8.90 -0.43
C LYS A 4 3.79 -8.90 0.09
N VAL A 5 2.83 -8.74 -0.81
CA VAL A 5 1.42 -8.81 -0.48
C VAL A 5 0.97 -10.25 -0.62
N ILE A 6 0.57 -10.86 0.47
CA ILE A 6 0.20 -12.28 0.50
C ILE A 6 -1.27 -12.47 0.16
N ARG A 7 -2.11 -11.58 0.68
CA ARG A 7 -3.53 -11.50 0.31
C ARG A 7 -3.84 -10.08 -0.13
N GLY A 8 -4.76 -9.93 -1.08
CA GLY A 8 -5.14 -8.61 -1.57
C GLY A 8 -5.57 -7.68 -0.45
N VAL A 9 -5.08 -6.45 -0.48
CA VAL A 9 -5.39 -5.41 0.48
C VAL A 9 -5.86 -4.17 -0.25
N LEU A 10 -6.45 -3.21 0.48
CA LEU A 10 -6.83 -1.93 -0.10
C LEU A 10 -5.73 -0.90 0.10
N ALA A 11 -5.38 -0.20 -0.96
CA ALA A 11 -4.42 0.90 -0.93
C ALA A 11 -5.13 2.19 -1.34
N ARG A 12 -4.48 3.32 -1.12
CA ARG A 12 -5.00 4.62 -1.50
C ARG A 12 -4.47 5.04 -2.86
N LYS A 13 -5.27 5.78 -3.63
CA LYS A 13 -4.85 6.31 -4.93
C LYS A 13 -4.05 7.60 -4.82
N SER A 14 -4.17 8.32 -3.72
CA SER A 14 -3.50 9.59 -3.50
C SER A 14 -2.69 9.58 -2.22
N PRO A 15 -1.53 10.27 -2.18
CA PRO A 15 -0.73 10.36 -0.96
C PRO A 15 -1.32 11.31 0.09
N THR A 16 -2.21 12.20 -0.30
CA THR A 16 -2.67 13.28 0.59
C THR A 16 -4.17 13.35 0.75
N GLU A 17 -4.93 12.80 -0.17
CA GLU A 17 -6.38 12.96 -0.17
C GLU A 17 -7.05 12.10 0.89
N ALA A 18 -7.89 12.73 1.70
CA ALA A 18 -8.73 12.02 2.65
C ALA A 18 -10.04 11.66 1.96
N THR A 19 -10.44 10.41 2.05
CA THR A 19 -11.69 9.96 1.44
C THR A 19 -12.67 9.52 2.51
N ALA A 20 -13.78 10.24 2.58
CA ALA A 20 -14.82 9.95 3.56
C ALA A 20 -15.71 8.77 3.15
N SER A 21 -15.75 8.42 1.88
CA SER A 21 -16.70 7.43 1.35
C SER A 21 -16.06 6.21 0.70
N GLY A 22 -14.76 6.00 0.91
CA GLY A 22 -14.06 4.90 0.28
C GLY A 22 -13.71 5.09 -1.19
N ALA A 23 -14.12 6.20 -1.78
CA ALA A 23 -13.73 6.56 -3.15
C ALA A 23 -12.26 6.91 -3.20
N GLY A 24 -11.34 6.39 -3.68
CA GLY A 24 -9.90 6.66 -3.62
C GLY A 24 -9.14 5.47 -3.09
N PHE A 25 -9.84 4.38 -2.82
CA PHE A 25 -9.21 3.10 -2.57
C PHE A 25 -9.08 2.31 -3.86
N THR A 26 -8.04 1.51 -3.94
CA THR A 26 -7.83 0.59 -5.05
C THR A 26 -7.28 -0.72 -4.50
N PRO A 27 -7.71 -1.86 -5.02
CA PRO A 27 -7.18 -3.13 -4.56
C PRO A 27 -5.72 -3.29 -4.97
N LEU A 28 -4.90 -3.76 -4.03
CA LEU A 28 -3.52 -4.15 -4.29
C LEU A 28 -3.47 -5.68 -4.22
N VAL A 29 -3.35 -6.32 -5.36
CA VAL A 29 -3.40 -7.78 -5.45
C VAL A 29 -2.12 -8.42 -4.91
N ALA A 30 -2.19 -9.69 -4.59
CA ALA A 30 -1.03 -10.43 -4.11
C ALA A 30 0.14 -10.35 -5.10
N GLY A 31 1.34 -10.18 -4.57
CA GLY A 31 2.55 -10.05 -5.37
C GLY A 31 3.63 -9.29 -4.62
N THR A 32 4.78 -9.13 -5.26
CA THR A 32 5.90 -8.39 -4.70
C THR A 32 6.00 -7.02 -5.36
N TYR A 33 6.16 -5.97 -4.57
CA TYR A 33 6.20 -4.60 -5.05
C TYR A 33 7.38 -3.85 -4.48
N GLU A 34 7.97 -2.96 -5.29
CA GLU A 34 8.96 -2.01 -4.80
C GLU A 34 8.25 -0.88 -4.07
N VAL A 35 8.89 -0.35 -3.04
CA VAL A 35 8.38 0.82 -2.34
C VAL A 35 9.27 2.02 -2.61
N GLY A 36 8.62 3.18 -2.73
CA GLY A 36 9.31 4.45 -2.88
C GLY A 36 9.38 5.20 -1.57
N SER A 37 9.05 6.47 -1.62
CA SER A 37 9.16 7.35 -0.45
C SER A 37 7.92 7.28 0.43
N GLU A 38 8.09 7.69 1.68
CA GLU A 38 6.96 7.93 2.58
C GLU A 38 6.49 9.36 2.37
N ILE A 39 5.21 9.53 2.10
CA ILE A 39 4.60 10.84 1.87
C ILE A 39 3.36 10.95 2.74
N HIS A 40 3.32 11.93 3.64
CA HIS A 40 2.18 12.17 4.53
C HIS A 40 1.69 10.92 5.25
N SER A 41 2.62 10.19 5.86
CA SER A 41 2.35 8.94 6.59
C SER A 41 1.75 7.84 5.72
N ARG A 42 2.03 7.86 4.43
CA ARG A 42 1.64 6.82 3.48
C ARG A 42 2.87 6.38 2.71
N LEU A 43 3.01 5.08 2.54
CA LEU A 43 4.15 4.49 1.84
C LEU A 43 3.80 4.33 0.36
N GLU A 44 4.64 4.89 -0.50
CA GLU A 44 4.48 4.79 -1.94
C GLU A 44 4.77 3.37 -2.42
N VAL A 45 3.83 2.75 -3.10
CA VAL A 45 3.98 1.41 -3.66
C VAL A 45 3.99 1.50 -5.18
N LEU A 46 5.12 1.12 -5.76
CA LEU A 46 5.33 1.23 -7.20
C LEU A 46 4.81 -0.03 -7.90
N ARG A 47 4.08 0.17 -8.98
CA ARG A 47 3.52 -0.94 -9.76
C ARG A 47 3.91 -0.80 -11.22
N GLU A 48 4.43 -1.87 -11.79
CA GLU A 48 4.80 -1.88 -13.19
C GLU A 48 3.54 -1.78 -14.08
N GLY A 49 3.55 -0.81 -14.99
CA GLY A 49 2.45 -0.61 -15.94
C GLY A 49 1.15 -0.10 -15.33
N LYS A 50 1.16 0.29 -14.05
CA LYS A 50 -0.03 0.80 -13.36
C LYS A 50 0.32 2.03 -12.53
N PRO A 51 -0.66 2.87 -12.19
CA PRO A 51 -0.40 4.01 -11.32
C PRO A 51 0.12 3.60 -9.95
N THR A 52 0.98 4.42 -9.38
CA THR A 52 1.46 4.26 -8.01
C THR A 52 0.29 4.34 -7.03
N VAL A 53 0.32 3.49 -6.02
CA VAL A 53 -0.65 3.53 -4.93
C VAL A 53 0.07 3.78 -3.62
N TYR A 54 -0.68 4.05 -2.55
CA TYR A 54 -0.13 4.45 -1.27
C TYR A 54 -0.75 3.64 -0.15
N LEU A 55 0.08 3.09 0.74
CA LEU A 55 -0.39 2.36 1.91
C LEU A 55 -0.21 3.23 3.15
N PRO A 56 -1.28 3.59 3.86
CA PRO A 56 -1.15 4.28 5.13
C PRO A 56 -0.30 3.44 6.09
N LEU A 57 0.64 4.06 6.79
CA LEU A 57 1.56 3.34 7.67
C LEU A 57 0.83 2.57 8.76
N GLU A 58 -0.22 3.13 9.33
CA GLU A 58 -1.03 2.44 10.33
C GLU A 58 -1.70 1.18 9.79
N LYS A 59 -2.14 1.21 8.55
CA LYS A 59 -2.69 0.03 7.90
C LYS A 59 -1.61 -0.99 7.55
N LEU A 60 -0.44 -0.51 7.17
CA LEU A 60 0.70 -1.39 6.89
C LEU A 60 1.06 -2.20 8.13
N VAL A 61 1.09 -1.58 9.31
CA VAL A 61 1.35 -2.27 10.57
C VAL A 61 0.28 -3.35 10.82
N GLU A 62 -0.98 -3.02 10.64
CA GLU A 62 -2.07 -3.98 10.78
C GLU A 62 -1.92 -5.18 9.84
N TYR A 63 -1.59 -4.92 8.58
CA TYR A 63 -1.41 -5.97 7.58
C TYR A 63 -0.19 -6.84 7.88
N GLN A 64 0.87 -6.26 8.42
CA GLN A 64 2.04 -7.04 8.85
C GLN A 64 1.68 -7.95 10.03
N GLU A 65 0.94 -7.45 11.00
CA GLU A 65 0.53 -8.23 12.16
C GLU A 65 -0.42 -9.37 11.79
N SER A 66 -1.29 -9.14 10.82
CA SER A 66 -2.23 -10.16 10.36
C SER A 66 -1.62 -11.14 9.34
N GLY A 67 -0.39 -10.90 8.91
CA GLY A 67 0.27 -11.76 7.94
C GLY A 67 -0.14 -11.51 6.48
N GLU A 68 -0.83 -10.43 6.20
CA GLU A 68 -1.27 -10.11 4.84
C GLU A 68 -0.16 -9.45 4.01
N ILE A 69 0.79 -8.80 4.67
CA ILE A 69 1.93 -8.15 4.03
C ILE A 69 3.20 -8.50 4.79
N GLU A 70 4.28 -8.77 4.06
CA GLU A 70 5.63 -8.89 4.60
C GLU A 70 6.50 -7.79 4.04
N VAL A 71 7.31 -7.16 4.88
CA VAL A 71 8.28 -6.15 4.45
C VAL A 71 9.64 -6.80 4.32
N HIS A 72 10.25 -6.67 3.16
CA HIS A 72 11.58 -7.19 2.85
C HIS A 72 12.57 -6.05 2.72
N ARG A 73 13.55 -6.03 3.55
CA ARG A 73 14.59 -5.00 3.59
C ARG A 73 15.91 -5.51 3.04
#